data_efbc7255912095f763c7a80d46d64258
#
_entry.id   efbc7255912095f763c7a80d46d64258
#
_cell.length_a   1.000
_cell.length_b   1.000
_cell.length_c   1.000
_cell.angle_alpha   90.00
_cell.angle_beta   90.00
_cell.angle_gamma   90.00
#
_symmetry.space_group_name_H-M   'P 1'
#
loop_
_entity.id
_entity.type
_entity.pdbx_description
1 polymer ?
#
loop_
_entity_poly.entity_id
_entity_poly.type
_entity_poly.pdbx_seq_one_letter_code
_entity_poly.pdbx_strand_id
1 'polypeptide(L)'
;MRSNEVIGREAANACRKEWKLGFTPIGNLPKLIEDRCKVGVALIHTDSPGHGMTMQLGDHTIMAVGCTPHPMRLQSTLAHELGRLRIGTVNRQLGSKGWEKRSPEEIQADSFARHFLLPTEALKGFGKQSRELELSNLVQNFRVSPAIAAIQMRDSGLIDEQLCIEFGTISTKTLAAKFGWLSEYNALAAASLTPRPPQALMARAVEAYQWRQISASALARLQGEKETTRFEKALEQQGITPSPISTSPARPTPADGGLTPAEIEVLMNGET
;
A
#
# COMPACT_ATOMS: atom_id res chain seq x y z
N MET A 1 -8.80 30.16 13.41
CA MET A 1 -8.93 28.99 12.53
C MET A 1 -7.62 28.22 12.59
N ARG A 2 -7.60 26.88 12.84
CA ARG A 2 -6.35 26.12 12.83
C ARG A 2 -5.81 26.07 11.41
N SER A 3 -4.46 26.14 11.25
CA SER A 3 -3.86 25.99 9.92
C SER A 3 -3.98 24.54 9.43
N ASN A 4 -4.01 24.33 8.11
CA ASN A 4 -4.08 22.99 7.52
C ASN A 4 -2.87 22.12 7.92
N GLU A 5 -1.70 22.70 8.06
CA GLU A 5 -0.50 22.04 8.58
C GLU A 5 -0.69 21.50 10.01
N VAL A 6 -1.33 22.28 10.89
CA VAL A 6 -1.61 21.86 12.27
C VAL A 6 -2.61 20.71 12.30
N ILE A 7 -3.66 20.75 11.46
CA ILE A 7 -4.66 19.67 11.37
C ILE A 7 -3.99 18.34 10.97
N GLY A 8 -3.17 18.35 9.93
CA GLY A 8 -2.45 17.16 9.48
C GLY A 8 -1.51 16.60 10.54
N ARG A 9 -0.72 17.48 11.19
CA ARG A 9 0.18 17.08 12.28
C ARG A 9 -0.57 16.47 13.47
N GLU A 10 -1.66 17.10 13.93
CA GLU A 10 -2.46 16.58 15.04
C GLU A 10 -3.07 15.22 14.71
N ALA A 11 -3.58 15.04 13.49
CA ALA A 11 -4.09 13.74 13.02
C ALA A 11 -2.99 12.67 12.97
N ALA A 12 -1.79 12.99 12.52
CA ALA A 12 -0.64 12.09 12.53
C ALA A 12 -0.24 11.66 13.94
N ASN A 13 -0.14 12.61 14.86
CA ASN A 13 0.20 12.37 16.26
C ASN A 13 -0.88 11.50 16.95
N ALA A 14 -2.15 11.78 16.71
CA ALA A 14 -3.25 10.98 17.21
C ALA A 14 -3.19 9.54 16.67
N CYS A 15 -2.92 9.36 15.38
CA CYS A 15 -2.77 8.06 14.75
C CYS A 15 -1.58 7.26 15.32
N ARG A 16 -0.42 7.89 15.49
CA ARG A 16 0.75 7.24 16.11
C ARG A 16 0.49 6.84 17.56
N LYS A 17 -0.21 7.68 18.32
CA LYS A 17 -0.61 7.38 19.71
C LYS A 17 -1.59 6.20 19.76
N GLU A 18 -2.64 6.22 18.96
CA GLU A 18 -3.64 5.15 18.85
C GLU A 18 -2.97 3.80 18.50
N TRP A 19 -2.03 3.81 17.55
CA TRP A 19 -1.33 2.61 17.11
C TRP A 19 -0.13 2.23 17.99
N LYS A 20 0.15 3.01 19.02
CA LYS A 20 1.27 2.81 19.97
C LYS A 20 2.64 2.75 19.28
N LEU A 21 2.85 3.58 18.27
CA LEU A 21 4.09 3.59 17.49
C LEU A 21 5.22 4.38 18.17
N GLY A 22 4.90 5.22 19.15
CA GLY A 22 5.88 6.15 19.74
C GLY A 22 6.51 7.04 18.67
N PHE A 23 7.83 7.22 18.74
CA PHE A 23 8.60 8.02 17.78
C PHE A 23 9.54 7.16 16.91
N THR A 24 9.32 5.84 16.88
CA THR A 24 10.18 4.90 16.15
C THR A 24 9.86 4.86 14.64
N PRO A 25 10.83 4.47 13.81
CA PRO A 25 10.60 4.24 12.39
C PRO A 25 9.53 3.17 12.12
N ILE A 26 8.84 3.27 10.99
CA ILE A 26 7.82 2.31 10.55
C ILE A 26 8.45 1.34 9.55
N GLY A 27 8.55 0.06 9.91
CA GLY A 27 9.23 -0.95 9.10
C GLY A 27 8.46 -1.34 7.83
N ASN A 28 7.18 -1.73 7.97
CA ASN A 28 6.33 -2.19 6.86
C ASN A 28 5.00 -1.42 6.88
N LEU A 29 4.98 -0.28 6.19
CA LEU A 29 3.82 0.59 6.17
C LEU A 29 2.59 -0.05 5.49
N PRO A 30 2.71 -0.74 4.33
CA PRO A 30 1.58 -1.43 3.72
C PRO A 30 0.89 -2.39 4.70
N LYS A 31 1.67 -3.26 5.35
CA LYS A 31 1.13 -4.21 6.32
C LYS A 31 0.50 -3.50 7.52
N LEU A 32 1.14 -2.46 8.04
CA LEU A 32 0.60 -1.68 9.16
C LEU A 32 -0.77 -1.07 8.83
N ILE A 33 -0.93 -0.52 7.62
CA ILE A 33 -2.21 0.03 7.15
C ILE A 33 -3.28 -1.08 7.06
N GLU A 34 -2.93 -2.22 6.44
CA GLU A 34 -3.85 -3.37 6.32
C GLU A 34 -4.32 -3.87 7.69
N ASP A 35 -3.40 -4.03 8.63
CA ASP A 35 -3.70 -4.54 9.97
C ASP A 35 -4.57 -3.56 10.79
N ARG A 36 -4.31 -2.26 10.69
CA ARG A 36 -4.92 -1.23 11.54
C ARG A 36 -6.18 -0.60 10.96
N CYS A 37 -6.26 -0.45 9.63
CA CYS A 37 -7.39 0.21 8.97
C CYS A 37 -8.38 -0.78 8.34
N LYS A 38 -8.02 -2.06 8.21
CA LYS A 38 -8.81 -3.05 7.44
C LYS A 38 -8.99 -2.64 5.97
N VAL A 39 -8.02 -1.92 5.45
CA VAL A 39 -7.94 -1.43 4.07
C VAL A 39 -6.94 -2.29 3.32
N GLY A 40 -7.30 -2.80 2.15
CA GLY A 40 -6.36 -3.52 1.30
C GLY A 40 -5.34 -2.55 0.68
N VAL A 41 -4.04 -2.88 0.74
CA VAL A 41 -2.99 -2.07 0.12
C VAL A 41 -2.38 -2.80 -1.07
N ALA A 42 -2.52 -2.22 -2.26
CA ALA A 42 -1.98 -2.75 -3.51
C ALA A 42 -0.84 -1.87 -4.04
N LEU A 43 0.25 -2.49 -4.49
CA LEU A 43 1.26 -1.87 -5.33
C LEU A 43 1.05 -2.39 -6.75
N ILE A 44 0.85 -1.49 -7.71
CA ILE A 44 0.46 -1.84 -9.08
C ILE A 44 1.38 -1.21 -10.12
N HIS A 45 1.58 -1.88 -11.23
CA HIS A 45 2.19 -1.23 -12.40
C HIS A 45 1.19 -0.25 -13.02
N THR A 46 1.63 0.97 -13.27
CA THR A 46 0.80 2.04 -13.83
C THR A 46 1.68 3.03 -14.59
N ASP A 47 1.08 3.76 -15.52
CA ASP A 47 1.74 4.85 -16.26
C ASP A 47 1.98 6.10 -15.39
N SER A 48 1.49 6.08 -14.15
CA SER A 48 1.69 7.16 -13.16
C SER A 48 2.48 6.65 -11.94
N PRO A 49 3.79 6.38 -12.06
CA PRO A 49 4.61 5.82 -10.99
C PRO A 49 4.60 6.69 -9.74
N GLY A 50 4.39 6.06 -8.58
CA GLY A 50 4.41 6.74 -7.28
C GLY A 50 3.19 7.63 -7.01
N HIS A 51 2.13 7.58 -7.83
CA HIS A 51 0.84 8.16 -7.49
C HIS A 51 0.01 7.16 -6.70
N GLY A 52 -0.79 7.68 -5.76
CA GLY A 52 -1.69 6.91 -4.92
C GLY A 52 -3.14 7.25 -5.20
N MET A 53 -4.02 6.30 -4.91
CA MET A 53 -5.46 6.50 -4.88
C MET A 53 -6.09 5.56 -3.85
N THR A 54 -7.11 6.06 -3.20
CA THR A 54 -7.95 5.25 -2.30
C THR A 54 -9.36 5.20 -2.86
N MET A 55 -9.89 3.99 -3.02
CA MET A 55 -11.25 3.76 -3.53
C MET A 55 -12.02 2.79 -2.64
N GLN A 56 -13.34 3.00 -2.61
CA GLN A 56 -14.27 2.14 -1.92
C GLN A 56 -15.04 1.30 -2.95
N LEU A 57 -15.07 -0.01 -2.74
CA LEU A 57 -15.79 -0.99 -3.55
C LEU A 57 -16.75 -1.77 -2.62
N GLY A 58 -18.01 -1.37 -2.57
CA GLY A 58 -18.96 -1.89 -1.58
C GLY A 58 -18.43 -1.64 -0.17
N ASP A 59 -18.34 -2.69 0.64
CA ASP A 59 -17.82 -2.63 2.01
C ASP A 59 -16.27 -2.69 2.11
N HIS A 60 -15.58 -2.77 0.96
CA HIS A 60 -14.13 -2.89 0.92
C HIS A 60 -13.48 -1.58 0.49
N THR A 61 -12.48 -1.15 1.23
CA THR A 61 -11.62 -0.03 0.84
C THR A 61 -10.27 -0.56 0.37
N ILE A 62 -9.80 -0.06 -0.76
CA ILE A 62 -8.51 -0.41 -1.34
C ILE A 62 -7.71 0.88 -1.56
N MET A 63 -6.48 0.88 -1.08
CA MET A 63 -5.48 1.89 -1.35
C MET A 63 -4.51 1.31 -2.39
N ALA A 64 -4.44 1.91 -3.57
CA ALA A 64 -3.52 1.51 -4.63
C ALA A 64 -2.45 2.57 -4.83
N VAL A 65 -1.18 2.13 -4.96
CA VAL A 65 -0.04 3.02 -5.25
C VAL A 65 0.74 2.45 -6.43
N GLY A 66 1.11 3.32 -7.37
CA GLY A 66 1.93 2.96 -8.51
C GLY A 66 3.36 2.58 -8.08
N CYS A 67 3.85 1.42 -8.55
CA CYS A 67 5.23 1.02 -8.37
C CYS A 67 6.18 2.10 -8.90
N THR A 68 7.27 2.35 -8.18
CA THR A 68 8.23 3.41 -8.51
C THR A 68 9.64 3.01 -8.06
N PRO A 69 10.71 3.40 -8.80
CA PRO A 69 12.09 3.16 -8.36
C PRO A 69 12.52 4.05 -7.18
N HIS A 70 11.61 4.87 -6.65
CA HIS A 70 11.87 5.81 -5.56
C HIS A 70 11.18 5.33 -4.27
N PRO A 71 11.82 4.49 -3.45
CA PRO A 71 11.17 3.84 -2.30
C PRO A 71 10.65 4.85 -1.27
N MET A 72 11.34 5.98 -1.06
CA MET A 72 10.88 7.03 -0.14
C MET A 72 9.63 7.74 -0.65
N ARG A 73 9.47 7.88 -1.97
CA ARG A 73 8.25 8.40 -2.58
C ARG A 73 7.08 7.44 -2.36
N LEU A 74 7.31 6.13 -2.53
CA LEU A 74 6.28 5.12 -2.24
C LEU A 74 5.78 5.24 -0.79
N GLN A 75 6.70 5.36 0.16
CA GLN A 75 6.36 5.52 1.59
C GLN A 75 5.55 6.80 1.83
N SER A 76 5.98 7.94 1.28
CA SER A 76 5.28 9.20 1.48
C SER A 76 3.89 9.20 0.82
N THR A 77 3.74 8.57 -0.35
CA THR A 77 2.43 8.43 -1.02
C THR A 77 1.48 7.55 -0.19
N LEU A 78 1.95 6.42 0.32
CA LEU A 78 1.14 5.58 1.21
C LEU A 78 0.70 6.32 2.48
N ALA A 79 1.61 7.07 3.09
CA ALA A 79 1.29 7.87 4.28
C ALA A 79 0.35 9.04 3.96
N HIS A 80 0.46 9.64 2.77
CA HIS A 80 -0.46 10.67 2.28
C HIS A 80 -1.88 10.11 2.11
N GLU A 81 -2.04 8.97 1.44
CA GLU A 81 -3.34 8.31 1.29
C GLU A 81 -3.93 7.87 2.64
N LEU A 82 -3.09 7.40 3.56
CA LEU A 82 -3.51 7.16 4.94
C LEU A 82 -4.00 8.43 5.62
N GLY A 83 -3.32 9.56 5.40
CA GLY A 83 -3.72 10.88 5.90
C GLY A 83 -5.11 11.26 5.39
N ARG A 84 -5.37 11.12 4.10
CA ARG A 84 -6.67 11.35 3.49
C ARG A 84 -7.77 10.48 4.10
N LEU A 85 -7.46 9.21 4.33
CA LEU A 85 -8.38 8.27 4.99
C LEU A 85 -8.68 8.69 6.43
N ARG A 86 -7.68 9.06 7.21
CA ARG A 86 -7.81 9.41 8.63
C ARG A 86 -8.48 10.76 8.85
N ILE A 87 -8.34 11.70 7.92
CA ILE A 87 -8.96 13.03 7.95
C ILE A 87 -10.37 13.02 7.34
N GLY A 88 -10.74 11.94 6.62
CA GLY A 88 -12.07 11.78 6.04
C GLY A 88 -12.24 12.53 4.70
N THR A 89 -11.18 12.63 3.90
CA THR A 89 -11.18 13.36 2.61
C THR A 89 -11.16 12.45 1.38
N VAL A 90 -11.22 11.12 1.55
CA VAL A 90 -11.11 10.10 0.48
C VAL A 90 -12.17 10.26 -0.63
N ASN A 91 -13.41 10.58 -0.29
CA ASN A 91 -14.53 10.65 -1.25
C ASN A 91 -14.74 12.03 -1.87
N ARG A 92 -13.93 13.01 -1.54
CA ARG A 92 -13.98 14.31 -2.21
C ARG A 92 -13.22 14.16 -3.53
N GLN A 93 -13.95 14.13 -4.64
CA GLN A 93 -13.35 14.31 -5.96
C GLN A 93 -12.58 15.63 -5.93
N LEU A 94 -11.25 15.52 -5.88
CA LEU A 94 -10.37 16.65 -6.16
C LEU A 94 -10.59 16.94 -7.65
N GLY A 95 -11.47 17.90 -7.92
CA GLY A 95 -11.67 18.38 -9.26
C GLY A 95 -10.29 18.73 -9.82
N SER A 96 -10.03 18.31 -11.04
CA SER A 96 -8.89 18.69 -11.87
C SER A 96 -8.93 20.19 -12.16
N LYS A 97 -8.90 21.00 -11.11
CA LYS A 97 -8.68 22.44 -11.22
C LYS A 97 -7.18 22.63 -11.32
N GLY A 98 -6.80 23.12 -12.47
CA GLY A 98 -5.44 23.38 -12.92
C GLY A 98 -4.50 23.93 -11.86
N TRP A 99 -3.26 23.97 -12.17
CA TRP A 99 -2.01 24.43 -11.51
C TRP A 99 -2.13 25.51 -10.40
N GLU A 100 -3.34 25.85 -9.94
CA GLU A 100 -3.63 26.84 -8.91
C GLU A 100 -3.77 26.18 -7.54
N LYS A 101 -2.93 26.62 -6.62
CA LYS A 101 -2.89 26.40 -5.16
C LYS A 101 -3.36 24.99 -4.69
N ARG A 102 -2.43 24.23 -4.07
CA ARG A 102 -2.74 23.00 -3.34
C ARG A 102 -3.98 23.17 -2.49
N SER A 103 -4.93 22.23 -2.59
CA SER A 103 -6.15 22.27 -1.80
C SER A 103 -5.83 22.16 -0.28
N PRO A 104 -6.69 22.67 0.60
CA PRO A 104 -6.53 22.49 2.04
C PRO A 104 -6.35 21.02 2.43
N GLU A 105 -7.07 20.12 1.79
CA GLU A 105 -7.01 18.68 2.03
C GLU A 105 -5.66 18.07 1.65
N GLU A 106 -5.06 18.53 0.56
CA GLU A 106 -3.70 18.10 0.14
C GLU A 106 -2.64 18.58 1.14
N ILE A 107 -2.75 19.83 1.63
CA ILE A 107 -1.84 20.35 2.65
C ILE A 107 -1.96 19.54 3.96
N GLN A 108 -3.18 19.18 4.36
CA GLN A 108 -3.43 18.36 5.54
C GLN A 108 -2.84 16.95 5.38
N ALA A 109 -3.03 16.31 4.21
CA ALA A 109 -2.51 14.97 3.93
C ALA A 109 -0.98 14.96 3.84
N ASP A 110 -0.36 15.97 3.22
CA ASP A 110 1.10 16.12 3.16
C ASP A 110 1.70 16.34 4.56
N SER A 111 1.08 17.19 5.38
CA SER A 111 1.48 17.38 6.75
C SER A 111 1.33 16.12 7.59
N PHE A 112 0.21 15.40 7.42
CA PHE A 112 0.01 14.10 8.05
C PHE A 112 1.14 13.15 7.67
N ALA A 113 1.42 12.95 6.38
CA ALA A 113 2.42 12.02 5.89
C ALA A 113 3.80 12.31 6.50
N ARG A 114 4.21 13.58 6.51
CA ARG A 114 5.49 14.02 7.05
C ARG A 114 5.62 13.72 8.55
N HIS A 115 4.65 14.11 9.36
CA HIS A 115 4.67 13.90 10.81
C HIS A 115 4.38 12.43 11.21
N PHE A 116 3.63 11.70 10.38
CA PHE A 116 3.40 10.28 10.60
C PHE A 116 4.64 9.44 10.34
N LEU A 117 5.39 9.73 9.27
CA LEU A 117 6.63 9.00 8.96
C LEU A 117 7.78 9.43 9.86
N LEU A 118 7.98 10.73 10.06
CA LEU A 118 9.06 11.30 10.85
C LEU A 118 8.52 12.34 11.83
N PRO A 119 8.07 11.96 13.03
CA PRO A 119 7.64 12.93 14.04
C PRO A 119 8.83 13.79 14.51
N THR A 120 8.60 15.08 14.75
CA THR A 120 9.66 16.00 15.21
C THR A 120 10.26 15.58 16.54
N GLU A 121 9.51 14.89 17.38
CA GLU A 121 9.98 14.34 18.66
C GLU A 121 11.06 13.27 18.49
N ALA A 122 11.10 12.58 17.35
CA ALA A 122 12.15 11.61 17.04
C ALA A 122 13.52 12.27 16.86
N LEU A 123 13.55 13.59 16.60
CA LEU A 123 14.79 14.34 16.41
C LEU A 123 15.42 14.79 17.73
N LYS A 124 14.77 14.54 18.86
CA LYS A 124 15.34 14.84 20.18
C LYS A 124 16.60 14.00 20.39
N GLY A 125 17.72 14.66 20.57
CA GLY A 125 19.04 14.00 20.72
C GLY A 125 19.92 14.04 19.47
N PHE A 126 19.39 14.48 18.33
CA PHE A 126 20.18 14.89 17.16
C PHE A 126 20.88 16.22 17.43
N GLY A 127 21.81 16.63 16.58
CA GLY A 127 22.56 17.87 16.74
C GLY A 127 23.99 17.66 17.24
N LYS A 128 24.43 16.41 17.34
CA LYS A 128 25.77 16.03 17.84
C LYS A 128 26.79 15.71 16.74
N GLN A 129 26.30 15.48 15.51
CA GLN A 129 27.11 15.11 14.35
C GLN A 129 27.02 16.19 13.26
N SER A 130 27.68 15.97 12.12
CA SER A 130 27.49 16.85 10.96
C SER A 130 26.05 16.78 10.49
N ARG A 131 25.48 17.92 10.12
CA ARG A 131 24.05 18.02 9.73
C ARG A 131 23.70 17.11 8.55
N GLU A 132 24.62 16.92 7.62
CA GLU A 132 24.41 16.04 6.48
C GLU A 132 24.41 14.55 6.86
N LEU A 133 25.26 14.14 7.82
CA LEU A 133 25.23 12.78 8.35
C LEU A 133 23.93 12.52 9.12
N GLU A 134 23.45 13.48 9.89
CA GLU A 134 22.17 13.41 10.60
C GLU A 134 21.01 13.34 9.62
N LEU A 135 21.03 14.12 8.53
CA LEU A 135 20.08 14.02 7.44
C LEU A 135 20.07 12.60 6.84
N SER A 136 21.27 12.05 6.54
CA SER A 136 21.39 10.70 5.99
C SER A 136 20.81 9.66 6.93
N ASN A 137 21.08 9.74 8.22
CA ASN A 137 20.55 8.83 9.24
C ASN A 137 19.02 8.90 9.34
N LEU A 138 18.44 10.09 9.28
CA LEU A 138 16.98 10.26 9.29
C LEU A 138 16.34 9.66 8.03
N VAL A 139 16.91 9.95 6.85
CA VAL A 139 16.44 9.43 5.56
C VAL A 139 16.48 7.90 5.53
N GLN A 140 17.59 7.30 5.96
CA GLN A 140 17.77 5.86 5.98
C GLN A 140 16.81 5.18 6.96
N ASN A 141 16.81 5.62 8.22
CA ASN A 141 16.07 4.95 9.29
C ASN A 141 14.55 5.13 9.15
N PHE A 142 14.08 6.34 8.82
CA PHE A 142 12.65 6.63 8.72
C PHE A 142 12.10 6.42 7.30
N ARG A 143 12.94 6.10 6.33
CA ARG A 143 12.57 5.88 4.92
C ARG A 143 11.78 7.05 4.34
N VAL A 144 12.22 8.26 4.65
CA VAL A 144 11.66 9.52 4.13
C VAL A 144 12.60 10.14 3.09
N SER A 145 12.07 11.02 2.24
CA SER A 145 12.94 11.78 1.33
C SER A 145 13.80 12.79 2.09
N PRO A 146 14.96 13.20 1.52
CA PRO A 146 15.77 14.27 2.10
C PRO A 146 14.97 15.56 2.32
N ALA A 147 14.03 15.89 1.42
CA ALA A 147 13.16 17.06 1.58
C ALA A 147 12.27 16.95 2.83
N ILE A 148 11.65 15.79 3.07
CA ILE A 148 10.85 15.56 4.29
C ILE A 148 11.73 15.66 5.53
N ALA A 149 12.91 15.01 5.53
CA ALA A 149 13.81 15.05 6.67
C ALA A 149 14.33 16.48 6.95
N ALA A 150 14.69 17.24 5.91
CA ALA A 150 15.14 18.63 6.03
C ALA A 150 14.06 19.53 6.63
N ILE A 151 12.80 19.41 6.20
CA ILE A 151 11.68 20.15 6.78
C ILE A 151 11.54 19.82 8.28
N GLN A 152 11.59 18.54 8.68
CA GLN A 152 11.47 18.15 10.08
C GLN A 152 12.68 18.61 10.92
N MET A 153 13.89 18.61 10.34
CA MET A 153 15.08 19.17 10.98
C MET A 153 14.94 20.69 11.21
N ARG A 154 14.42 21.44 10.23
CA ARG A 154 14.13 22.87 10.38
C ARG A 154 13.06 23.12 11.44
N ASP A 155 11.95 22.38 11.38
CA ASP A 155 10.82 22.53 12.30
C ASP A 155 11.20 22.17 13.74
N SER A 156 12.25 21.36 13.94
CA SER A 156 12.84 21.05 15.25
C SER A 156 13.96 22.00 15.68
N GLY A 157 14.33 22.99 14.85
CA GLY A 157 15.38 23.97 15.14
C GLY A 157 16.81 23.44 14.97
N LEU A 158 17.01 22.29 14.30
CA LEU A 158 18.34 21.72 14.05
C LEU A 158 19.08 22.39 12.90
N ILE A 159 18.36 22.92 11.93
CA ILE A 159 18.89 23.64 10.76
C ILE A 159 18.03 24.88 10.49
N ASP A 160 18.61 25.83 9.77
CA ASP A 160 17.89 27.01 9.29
C ASP A 160 17.19 26.75 7.94
N GLU A 161 16.50 27.77 7.42
CA GLU A 161 15.77 27.71 6.15
C GLU A 161 16.70 27.51 4.96
N GLN A 162 17.87 28.13 4.97
CA GLN A 162 18.83 28.02 3.86
C GLN A 162 19.32 26.57 3.72
N LEU A 163 19.72 25.95 4.81
CA LEU A 163 20.18 24.56 4.81
C LEU A 163 19.04 23.58 4.53
N CYS A 164 17.80 23.91 4.93
CA CYS A 164 16.61 23.13 4.60
C CYS A 164 16.39 23.08 3.08
N ILE A 165 16.52 24.21 2.39
CA ILE A 165 16.40 24.30 0.93
C ILE A 165 17.51 23.47 0.26
N GLU A 166 18.76 23.65 0.70
CA GLU A 166 19.92 22.92 0.18
C GLU A 166 19.75 21.40 0.33
N PHE A 167 19.41 20.93 1.51
CA PHE A 167 19.21 19.51 1.81
C PHE A 167 18.03 18.91 1.03
N GLY A 168 16.98 19.70 0.79
CA GLY A 168 15.82 19.30 0.01
C GLY A 168 16.13 18.97 -1.45
N THR A 169 17.24 19.47 -2.01
CA THR A 169 17.69 19.19 -3.39
C THR A 169 18.53 17.92 -3.52
N ILE A 170 19.04 17.38 -2.41
CA ILE A 170 19.90 16.20 -2.42
C ILE A 170 19.04 14.96 -2.74
N SER A 171 19.53 14.10 -3.65
CA SER A 171 18.83 12.84 -3.90
C SER A 171 19.10 11.82 -2.79
N THR A 172 18.11 10.99 -2.50
CA THR A 172 18.28 9.86 -1.54
C THR A 172 19.43 8.95 -1.95
N LYS A 173 19.58 8.68 -3.25
CA LYS A 173 20.65 7.83 -3.78
C LYS A 173 22.03 8.45 -3.56
N THR A 174 22.16 9.77 -3.67
CA THR A 174 23.40 10.50 -3.38
C THR A 174 23.79 10.36 -1.92
N LEU A 175 22.84 10.54 -0.98
CA LEU A 175 23.10 10.32 0.45
C LEU A 175 23.48 8.85 0.72
N ALA A 176 22.78 7.90 0.13
CA ALA A 176 23.06 6.48 0.29
C ALA A 176 24.46 6.11 -0.19
N ALA A 177 24.90 6.64 -1.32
CA ALA A 177 26.25 6.43 -1.84
C ALA A 177 27.31 7.09 -0.94
N LYS A 178 27.08 8.35 -0.52
CA LYS A 178 28.02 9.12 0.29
C LYS A 178 28.22 8.51 1.68
N PHE A 179 27.17 7.98 2.29
CA PHE A 179 27.18 7.48 3.67
C PHE A 179 27.11 5.94 3.77
N GLY A 180 27.37 5.21 2.67
CA GLY A 180 27.68 3.77 2.69
C GLY A 180 26.47 2.83 2.78
N TRP A 181 25.24 3.28 2.53
CA TRP A 181 24.05 2.42 2.55
C TRP A 181 23.35 2.26 1.16
N LEU A 182 24.14 2.45 0.08
CA LEU A 182 23.64 2.33 -1.30
C LEU A 182 23.07 0.94 -1.60
N SER A 183 23.63 -0.11 -1.03
CA SER A 183 23.13 -1.49 -1.21
C SER A 183 21.71 -1.64 -0.63
N GLU A 184 21.47 -1.09 0.56
CA GLU A 184 20.14 -1.05 1.18
C GLU A 184 19.15 -0.24 0.35
N TYR A 185 19.55 0.95 -0.11
CA TYR A 185 18.72 1.77 -0.99
C TYR A 185 18.31 1.00 -2.27
N ASN A 186 19.24 0.31 -2.91
CA ASN A 186 18.96 -0.45 -4.13
C ASN A 186 17.99 -1.61 -3.85
N ALA A 187 18.11 -2.29 -2.72
CA ALA A 187 17.18 -3.33 -2.31
C ALA A 187 15.76 -2.77 -2.08
N LEU A 188 15.64 -1.62 -1.42
CA LEU A 188 14.37 -0.93 -1.23
C LEU A 188 13.77 -0.47 -2.57
N ALA A 189 14.60 0.03 -3.50
CA ALA A 189 14.18 0.45 -4.83
C ALA A 189 13.65 -0.74 -5.65
N ALA A 190 14.32 -1.88 -5.61
CA ALA A 190 13.84 -3.11 -6.25
C ALA A 190 12.51 -3.58 -5.65
N ALA A 191 12.39 -3.59 -4.32
CA ALA A 191 11.14 -3.96 -3.65
C ALA A 191 9.99 -3.00 -3.98
N SER A 192 10.26 -1.70 -4.16
CA SER A 192 9.23 -0.71 -4.51
C SER A 192 8.79 -0.75 -5.97
N LEU A 193 9.51 -1.48 -6.83
CA LEU A 193 9.12 -1.79 -8.21
C LEU A 193 8.29 -3.07 -8.33
N THR A 194 8.24 -3.88 -7.27
CA THR A 194 7.55 -5.18 -7.29
C THR A 194 6.07 -4.98 -6.95
N PRO A 195 5.14 -5.42 -7.82
CA PRO A 195 3.72 -5.41 -7.52
C PRO A 195 3.40 -6.23 -6.27
N ARG A 196 2.42 -5.78 -5.52
CA ARG A 196 1.96 -6.45 -4.31
C ARG A 196 0.44 -6.35 -4.24
N PRO A 197 -0.30 -7.45 -4.26
CA PRO A 197 -1.72 -7.45 -3.97
C PRO A 197 -1.95 -7.22 -2.46
N PRO A 198 -3.16 -6.78 -2.06
CA PRO A 198 -3.55 -6.76 -0.66
C PRO A 198 -3.37 -8.14 -0.02
N GLN A 199 -2.75 -8.19 1.16
CA GLN A 199 -2.38 -9.47 1.79
C GLN A 199 -3.59 -10.38 2.05
N ALA A 200 -4.68 -9.81 2.58
CA ALA A 200 -5.90 -10.57 2.85
C ALA A 200 -6.58 -11.08 1.57
N LEU A 201 -6.54 -10.28 0.47
CA LEU A 201 -7.06 -10.71 -0.83
C LEU A 201 -6.23 -11.88 -1.36
N MET A 202 -4.90 -11.77 -1.29
CA MET A 202 -4.00 -12.83 -1.76
C MET A 202 -4.18 -14.13 -0.96
N ALA A 203 -4.30 -14.05 0.36
CA ALA A 203 -4.54 -15.23 1.19
C ALA A 203 -5.84 -15.95 0.81
N ARG A 204 -6.94 -15.20 0.62
CA ARG A 204 -8.22 -15.77 0.16
C ARG A 204 -8.15 -16.33 -1.26
N ALA A 205 -7.38 -15.69 -2.13
CA ALA A 205 -7.18 -16.20 -3.50
C ALA A 205 -6.37 -17.51 -3.51
N VAL A 206 -5.35 -17.64 -2.66
CA VAL A 206 -4.62 -18.90 -2.49
C VAL A 206 -5.55 -20.01 -1.98
N GLU A 207 -6.38 -19.71 -0.99
CA GLU A 207 -7.38 -20.65 -0.48
C GLU A 207 -8.36 -21.06 -1.60
N ALA A 208 -8.89 -20.12 -2.36
CA ALA A 208 -9.77 -20.39 -3.49
C ALA A 208 -9.09 -21.24 -4.59
N TYR A 209 -7.80 -21.04 -4.83
CA TYR A 209 -7.00 -21.90 -5.72
C TYR A 209 -6.90 -23.32 -5.18
N GLN A 210 -6.61 -23.49 -3.89
CA GLN A 210 -6.56 -24.81 -3.26
C GLN A 210 -7.90 -25.54 -3.35
N TRP A 211 -9.02 -24.81 -3.27
CA TRP A 211 -10.38 -25.36 -3.44
C TRP A 211 -10.83 -25.43 -4.92
N ARG A 212 -9.94 -25.19 -5.89
CA ARG A 212 -10.23 -25.20 -7.34
C ARG A 212 -11.30 -24.21 -7.79
N GLN A 213 -11.55 -23.16 -7.01
CA GLN A 213 -12.52 -22.10 -7.34
C GLN A 213 -11.93 -21.08 -8.31
N ILE A 214 -10.62 -20.91 -8.31
CA ILE A 214 -9.90 -20.08 -9.29
C ILE A 214 -8.71 -20.87 -9.87
N SER A 215 -8.27 -20.46 -11.07
CA SER A 215 -7.13 -21.07 -11.75
C SER A 215 -5.79 -20.51 -11.26
N ALA A 216 -4.69 -21.25 -11.49
CA ALA A 216 -3.33 -20.74 -11.27
C ALA A 216 -3.06 -19.45 -12.05
N SER A 217 -3.62 -19.30 -13.26
CA SER A 217 -3.47 -18.07 -14.04
C SER A 217 -4.18 -16.85 -13.44
N ALA A 218 -5.32 -17.05 -12.78
CA ALA A 218 -6.00 -15.98 -12.05
C ALA A 218 -5.18 -15.54 -10.84
N LEU A 219 -4.61 -16.50 -10.11
CA LEU A 219 -3.75 -16.23 -8.96
C LEU A 219 -2.45 -15.54 -9.36
N ALA A 220 -1.80 -15.99 -10.45
CA ALA A 220 -0.60 -15.37 -11.02
C ALA A 220 -0.85 -13.90 -11.41
N ARG A 221 -1.98 -13.61 -12.06
CA ARG A 221 -2.36 -12.21 -12.39
C ARG A 221 -2.54 -11.33 -11.16
N LEU A 222 -3.12 -11.85 -10.08
CA LEU A 222 -3.23 -11.11 -8.82
C LEU A 222 -1.86 -10.76 -8.24
N GLN A 223 -0.89 -11.68 -8.36
CA GLN A 223 0.48 -11.48 -7.90
C GLN A 223 1.30 -10.57 -8.84
N GLY A 224 0.79 -10.29 -10.05
CA GLY A 224 1.53 -9.54 -11.07
C GLY A 224 2.53 -10.41 -11.86
N GLU A 225 2.42 -11.74 -11.73
CA GLU A 225 3.27 -12.71 -12.45
C GLU A 225 2.75 -12.94 -13.85
N LYS A 226 3.68 -12.94 -14.83
CA LYS A 226 3.36 -13.13 -16.26
C LYS A 226 3.41 -14.59 -16.68
N GLU A 227 4.27 -15.38 -16.04
CA GLU A 227 4.50 -16.79 -16.40
C GLU A 227 3.77 -17.74 -15.44
N THR A 228 2.55 -18.12 -15.80
CA THR A 228 1.69 -18.98 -14.98
C THR A 228 2.37 -20.31 -14.61
N THR A 229 3.03 -20.98 -15.55
CA THR A 229 3.66 -22.29 -15.31
C THR A 229 4.80 -22.21 -14.29
N ARG A 230 5.60 -21.15 -14.34
CA ARG A 230 6.67 -20.92 -13.36
C ARG A 230 6.10 -20.62 -11.99
N PHE A 231 5.04 -19.83 -11.95
CA PHE A 231 4.34 -19.47 -10.71
C PHE A 231 3.70 -20.71 -10.06
N GLU A 232 3.03 -21.54 -10.84
CA GLU A 232 2.41 -22.78 -10.37
C GLU A 232 3.44 -23.75 -9.77
N LYS A 233 4.57 -23.96 -10.45
CA LYS A 233 5.69 -24.73 -9.88
C LYS A 233 6.22 -24.18 -8.58
N ALA A 234 6.29 -22.85 -8.44
CA ALA A 234 6.71 -22.22 -7.20
C ALA A 234 5.71 -22.45 -6.06
N LEU A 235 4.42 -22.45 -6.34
CA LEU A 235 3.38 -22.81 -5.37
C LEU A 235 3.48 -24.27 -4.94
N GLU A 236 3.66 -25.19 -5.90
CA GLU A 236 3.85 -26.63 -5.63
C GLU A 236 5.06 -26.87 -4.71
N GLN A 237 6.19 -26.21 -4.97
CA GLN A 237 7.40 -26.31 -4.14
C GLN A 237 7.16 -25.84 -2.69
N GLN A 238 6.18 -24.99 -2.48
CA GLN A 238 5.75 -24.51 -1.15
C GLN A 238 4.60 -25.34 -0.56
N GLY A 239 4.22 -26.45 -1.22
CA GLY A 239 3.10 -27.31 -0.76
C GLY A 239 1.72 -26.70 -1.00
N ILE A 240 1.62 -25.66 -1.81
CA ILE A 240 0.34 -25.01 -2.17
C ILE A 240 -0.16 -25.65 -3.46
N THR A 241 -0.99 -26.68 -3.33
CA THR A 241 -1.55 -27.44 -4.45
C THR A 241 -3.07 -27.48 -4.38
N PRO A 242 -3.77 -27.56 -5.52
CA PRO A 242 -5.20 -27.80 -5.53
C PRO A 242 -5.55 -29.12 -4.84
N SER A 243 -6.60 -29.12 -4.05
CA SER A 243 -7.11 -30.33 -3.40
C SER A 243 -7.39 -31.43 -4.42
N PRO A 244 -7.14 -32.72 -4.08
CA PRO A 244 -7.51 -33.84 -4.95
C PRO A 244 -8.99 -33.73 -5.35
N ILE A 245 -9.27 -34.00 -6.62
CA ILE A 245 -10.67 -34.12 -7.05
C ILE A 245 -11.22 -35.33 -6.32
N SER A 246 -12.18 -35.13 -5.43
CA SER A 246 -12.92 -36.23 -4.85
C SER A 246 -13.70 -36.91 -6.01
N THR A 247 -13.21 -38.02 -6.47
CA THR A 247 -13.92 -38.89 -7.41
C THR A 247 -14.95 -39.77 -6.70
N SER A 248 -15.49 -39.28 -5.57
CA SER A 248 -16.70 -39.92 -5.05
C SER A 248 -17.73 -39.91 -6.19
N PRO A 249 -18.19 -41.07 -6.70
CA PRO A 249 -19.24 -41.06 -7.70
C PRO A 249 -20.37 -40.22 -7.12
N ALA A 250 -20.81 -39.20 -7.88
CA ALA A 250 -21.98 -38.46 -7.53
C ALA A 250 -23.05 -39.49 -7.13
N ARG A 251 -23.47 -39.48 -5.87
CA ARG A 251 -24.59 -40.28 -5.44
C ARG A 251 -25.69 -39.96 -6.44
N PRO A 252 -26.21 -40.95 -7.22
CA PRO A 252 -27.29 -40.60 -8.12
C PRO A 252 -28.37 -39.94 -7.25
N THR A 253 -28.64 -38.70 -7.55
CA THR A 253 -29.79 -38.00 -6.96
C THR A 253 -30.96 -38.91 -7.28
N PRO A 254 -31.75 -39.35 -6.29
CA PRO A 254 -32.98 -40.08 -6.62
C PRO A 254 -33.72 -39.21 -7.62
N ALA A 255 -34.15 -39.79 -8.71
CA ALA A 255 -34.94 -39.12 -9.72
C ALA A 255 -36.37 -38.89 -9.14
N ASP A 256 -36.43 -38.00 -8.14
CA ASP A 256 -37.70 -37.48 -7.62
C ASP A 256 -37.89 -36.11 -8.23
N GLY A 257 -38.70 -36.04 -9.28
CA GLY A 257 -39.14 -34.81 -9.92
C GLY A 257 -38.89 -34.69 -11.42
N GLY A 258 -38.28 -35.67 -12.07
CA GLY A 258 -38.26 -35.73 -13.52
C GLY A 258 -39.60 -36.25 -14.05
N LEU A 259 -40.16 -35.57 -15.07
CA LEU A 259 -41.34 -36.00 -15.75
C LEU A 259 -41.16 -37.47 -16.24
N THR A 260 -42.13 -38.31 -15.99
CA THR A 260 -42.15 -39.68 -16.49
C THR A 260 -42.25 -39.69 -18.03
N PRO A 261 -41.81 -40.72 -18.73
CA PRO A 261 -41.95 -40.81 -20.20
C PRO A 261 -43.42 -40.54 -20.64
N ALA A 262 -44.40 -40.98 -19.89
CA ALA A 262 -45.82 -40.72 -20.15
C ALA A 262 -46.20 -39.24 -20.00
N GLU A 263 -45.67 -38.53 -19.02
CA GLU A 263 -45.90 -37.08 -18.83
C GLU A 263 -45.19 -36.27 -19.92
N ILE A 264 -44.05 -36.71 -20.41
CA ILE A 264 -43.35 -36.09 -21.55
C ILE A 264 -44.16 -36.28 -22.83
N GLU A 265 -44.75 -37.46 -23.03
CA GLU A 265 -45.58 -37.77 -24.21
C GLU A 265 -46.86 -36.93 -24.24
N VAL A 266 -47.50 -36.71 -23.09
CA VAL A 266 -48.67 -35.82 -22.95
C VAL A 266 -48.29 -34.37 -23.25
N LEU A 267 -47.17 -33.90 -22.78
CA LEU A 267 -46.67 -32.55 -23.05
C LEU A 267 -46.28 -32.33 -24.53
N MET A 268 -45.76 -33.34 -25.17
CA MET A 268 -45.37 -33.29 -26.59
C MET A 268 -46.53 -33.38 -27.55
N ASN A 269 -47.61 -34.06 -27.19
CA ASN A 269 -48.78 -34.31 -28.06
C ASN A 269 -49.91 -33.26 -27.92
N GLY A 270 -49.80 -32.32 -27.02
CA GLY A 270 -50.66 -31.11 -26.97
C GLY A 270 -52.15 -31.39 -26.77
N GLU A 271 -52.53 -32.49 -26.11
CA GLU A 271 -53.94 -32.73 -25.76
C GLU A 271 -54.26 -32.07 -24.40
N THR A 272 -55.16 -31.08 -24.50
CA THR A 272 -55.82 -30.38 -23.38
C THR A 272 -56.78 -31.30 -22.64
#